data_7576162864faca440fecb2f9d77d0c06
#
_entry.id   7576162864faca440fecb2f9d77d0c06
#
_cell.length_a   1.000
_cell.length_b   1.000
_cell.length_c   1.000
_cell.angle_alpha   90.00
_cell.angle_beta   90.00
_cell.angle_gamma   90.00
#
_symmetry.space_group_name_H-M   'P 1'
#
loop_
_entity.id
_entity.type
_entity.pdbx_description
1 polymer ?
#
loop_
_entity_poly.entity_id
_entity_poly.type
_entity_poly.pdbx_seq_one_letter_code
_entity_poly.pdbx_strand_id
1 'polypeptide(L)'
;CHQLGAKVVTCSDSTGWVYDPEGIDVAALKEIKEVNRARLTEYKKYRPNSEYHEGRGVWNVKVDIALPCATQNELHLEDAKALVANGCIAVCEGANMPTTLEATEYLQENGVIFAPGKAANAGGVATSALEMSQNSERLSWTFEEVDAKLKNIMVNICHNMVDAAERYGFKGNYV
;
A
#
# COMPACT_ATOMS: atom_id res chain seq x y z
N CYS A 1 0.65 -5.08 -7.14
CA CYS A 1 1.10 -6.29 -6.44
C CYS A 1 1.03 -7.51 -7.37
N HIS A 2 -0.16 -7.91 -7.87
CA HIS A 2 -0.33 -9.11 -8.71
C HIS A 2 0.58 -9.11 -9.96
N GLN A 3 0.72 -7.98 -10.66
CA GLN A 3 1.60 -7.83 -11.82
C GLN A 3 3.08 -8.09 -11.51
N LEU A 4 3.48 -7.92 -10.25
CA LEU A 4 4.84 -8.17 -9.76
C LEU A 4 4.99 -9.53 -9.08
N GLY A 5 3.98 -10.42 -9.17
CA GLY A 5 4.01 -11.76 -8.63
C GLY A 5 3.65 -11.88 -7.13
N ALA A 6 3.24 -10.79 -6.48
CA ALA A 6 2.77 -10.85 -5.09
C ALA A 6 1.31 -11.31 -5.01
N LYS A 7 0.99 -12.13 -4.01
CA LYS A 7 -0.38 -12.56 -3.71
C LYS A 7 -0.98 -11.65 -2.65
N VAL A 8 -1.97 -10.84 -3.02
CA VAL A 8 -2.74 -10.03 -2.07
C VAL A 8 -3.81 -10.92 -1.44
N VAL A 9 -3.80 -11.08 -0.13
CA VAL A 9 -4.72 -11.98 0.59
C VAL A 9 -5.75 -11.24 1.44
N THR A 10 -5.57 -9.94 1.68
CA THR A 10 -6.51 -9.12 2.43
C THR A 10 -6.79 -7.80 1.74
N CYS A 11 -7.99 -7.29 1.93
CA CYS A 11 -8.31 -5.88 1.68
C CYS A 11 -9.37 -5.41 2.69
N SER A 12 -9.39 -4.11 2.99
CA SER A 12 -10.32 -3.52 3.95
C SER A 12 -11.02 -2.29 3.40
N ASP A 13 -12.17 -1.98 3.94
CA ASP A 13 -12.85 -0.70 3.78
C ASP A 13 -13.39 -0.21 5.14
N SER A 14 -14.17 0.87 5.15
CA SER A 14 -14.67 1.48 6.38
C SER A 14 -15.66 0.60 7.19
N THR A 15 -16.14 -0.50 6.63
CA THR A 15 -17.08 -1.40 7.31
C THR A 15 -16.43 -2.67 7.84
N GLY A 16 -15.32 -3.10 7.23
CA GLY A 16 -14.64 -4.32 7.62
C GLY A 16 -13.57 -4.73 6.64
N TRP A 17 -13.20 -5.99 6.67
CA TRP A 17 -12.12 -6.52 5.85
C TRP A 17 -12.42 -7.94 5.37
N VAL A 18 -11.75 -8.30 4.28
CA VAL A 18 -11.84 -9.61 3.65
C VAL A 18 -10.50 -10.31 3.77
N TYR A 19 -10.55 -11.60 4.05
CA TYR A 19 -9.44 -12.52 3.89
C TYR A 19 -9.79 -13.56 2.82
N ASP A 20 -8.94 -13.67 1.79
CA ASP A 20 -9.02 -14.70 0.75
C ASP A 20 -7.68 -15.41 0.66
N PRO A 21 -7.54 -16.62 1.20
CA PRO A 21 -6.28 -17.36 1.21
C PRO A 21 -5.80 -17.75 -0.20
N GLU A 22 -6.70 -17.81 -1.17
CA GLU A 22 -6.37 -18.08 -2.57
C GLU A 22 -5.86 -16.83 -3.31
N GLY A 23 -6.06 -15.67 -2.72
CA GLY A 23 -5.71 -14.35 -3.25
C GLY A 23 -6.93 -13.56 -3.70
N ILE A 24 -6.89 -12.25 -3.42
CA ILE A 24 -7.96 -11.32 -3.77
C ILE A 24 -8.17 -11.30 -5.30
N ASP A 25 -9.40 -11.55 -5.72
CA ASP A 25 -9.85 -11.37 -7.09
C ASP A 25 -10.06 -9.88 -7.38
N VAL A 26 -9.12 -9.30 -8.14
CA VAL A 26 -9.15 -7.87 -8.46
C VAL A 26 -10.33 -7.51 -9.37
N ALA A 27 -10.77 -8.42 -10.25
CA ALA A 27 -11.92 -8.16 -11.13
C ALA A 27 -13.22 -8.09 -10.31
N ALA A 28 -13.42 -9.04 -9.39
CA ALA A 28 -14.53 -9.01 -8.45
C ALA A 28 -14.49 -7.76 -7.57
N LEU A 29 -13.29 -7.37 -7.08
CA LEU A 29 -13.12 -6.19 -6.25
C LEU A 29 -13.50 -4.90 -7.01
N LYS A 30 -13.08 -4.77 -8.28
CA LYS A 30 -13.45 -3.64 -9.14
C LYS A 30 -14.94 -3.59 -9.41
N GLU A 31 -15.56 -4.72 -9.71
CA GLU A 31 -17.01 -4.80 -9.90
C GLU A 31 -17.76 -4.29 -8.66
N ILE A 32 -17.36 -4.73 -7.47
CA ILE A 32 -17.98 -4.30 -6.20
C ILE A 32 -17.74 -2.80 -5.95
N LYS A 33 -16.49 -2.33 -6.05
CA LYS A 33 -16.11 -0.99 -5.57
C LYS A 33 -16.32 0.10 -6.62
N GLU A 34 -16.00 -0.17 -7.88
CA GLU A 34 -16.03 0.84 -8.95
C GLU A 34 -17.37 0.86 -9.69
N VAL A 35 -17.93 -0.31 -10.02
CA VAL A 35 -19.18 -0.42 -10.77
C VAL A 35 -20.38 -0.30 -9.83
N ASN A 36 -20.48 -1.20 -8.86
CA ASN A 36 -21.64 -1.27 -7.95
C ASN A 36 -21.56 -0.27 -6.80
N ARG A 37 -20.39 0.34 -6.54
CA ARG A 37 -20.10 1.23 -5.41
C ARG A 37 -20.55 0.65 -4.06
N ALA A 38 -20.44 -0.67 -3.94
CA ALA A 38 -20.85 -1.43 -2.77
C ALA A 38 -19.72 -1.60 -1.74
N ARG A 39 -20.02 -2.29 -0.66
CA ARG A 39 -19.08 -2.61 0.42
C ARG A 39 -18.47 -4.00 0.22
N LEU A 40 -17.37 -4.27 0.92
CA LEU A 40 -16.67 -5.57 0.87
C LEU A 40 -17.52 -6.73 1.40
N THR A 41 -18.62 -6.46 2.08
CA THR A 41 -19.64 -7.46 2.46
C THR A 41 -20.13 -8.29 1.27
N GLU A 42 -20.09 -7.68 0.06
CA GLU A 42 -20.54 -8.34 -1.17
C GLU A 42 -19.50 -9.31 -1.75
N TYR A 43 -18.24 -9.24 -1.30
CA TYR A 43 -17.14 -9.99 -1.89
C TYR A 43 -17.35 -11.52 -1.83
N LYS A 44 -17.95 -12.01 -0.75
CA LYS A 44 -18.26 -13.44 -0.59
C LYS A 44 -19.19 -13.99 -1.67
N LYS A 45 -19.99 -13.17 -2.35
CA LYS A 45 -20.84 -13.59 -3.48
C LYS A 45 -20.01 -14.02 -4.69
N TYR A 46 -18.84 -13.41 -4.87
CA TYR A 46 -17.91 -13.70 -5.97
C TYR A 46 -16.90 -14.78 -5.58
N ARG A 47 -16.51 -14.78 -4.31
CA ARG A 47 -15.49 -15.69 -3.74
C ARG A 47 -16.04 -16.38 -2.48
N PRO A 48 -16.80 -17.47 -2.62
CA PRO A 48 -17.48 -18.12 -1.50
C PRO A 48 -16.56 -18.63 -0.39
N ASN A 49 -15.30 -18.96 -0.74
CA ASN A 49 -14.28 -19.46 0.22
C ASN A 49 -13.58 -18.32 0.98
N SER A 50 -13.86 -17.05 0.64
CA SER A 50 -13.32 -15.91 1.38
C SER A 50 -14.07 -15.70 2.70
N GLU A 51 -13.40 -15.02 3.62
CA GLU A 51 -13.97 -14.64 4.90
C GLU A 51 -14.17 -13.12 4.94
N TYR A 52 -15.32 -12.66 5.43
CA TYR A 52 -15.57 -11.26 5.73
C TYR A 52 -15.66 -11.07 7.24
N HIS A 53 -14.97 -10.06 7.74
CA HIS A 53 -14.94 -9.68 9.15
C HIS A 53 -15.35 -8.22 9.29
N GLU A 54 -16.25 -7.93 10.20
CA GLU A 54 -16.69 -6.55 10.48
C GLU A 54 -15.68 -5.80 11.33
N GLY A 55 -15.54 -4.50 11.09
CA GLY A 55 -14.68 -3.61 11.87
C GLY A 55 -13.19 -3.77 11.57
N ARG A 56 -12.36 -3.52 12.60
CA ARG A 56 -10.88 -3.55 12.49
C ARG A 56 -10.35 -4.98 12.68
N GLY A 57 -9.12 -5.22 12.24
CA GLY A 57 -8.45 -6.50 12.47
C GLY A 57 -7.64 -7.02 11.28
N VAL A 58 -7.65 -6.34 10.15
CA VAL A 58 -6.92 -6.76 8.94
C VAL A 58 -5.43 -6.99 9.20
N TRP A 59 -4.83 -6.22 10.11
CA TRP A 59 -3.40 -6.30 10.45
C TRP A 59 -3.03 -7.53 11.31
N ASN A 60 -4.02 -8.28 11.80
CA ASN A 60 -3.78 -9.53 12.54
C ASN A 60 -3.52 -10.73 11.61
N VAL A 61 -3.78 -10.59 10.31
CA VAL A 61 -3.52 -11.66 9.34
C VAL A 61 -2.02 -11.77 9.10
N LYS A 62 -1.52 -13.01 9.08
CA LYS A 62 -0.12 -13.29 8.77
C LYS A 62 0.17 -12.96 7.29
N VAL A 63 1.03 -11.98 7.07
CA VAL A 63 1.47 -11.52 5.75
C VAL A 63 2.96 -11.17 5.79
N ASP A 64 3.61 -11.20 4.65
CA ASP A 64 4.99 -10.76 4.50
C ASP A 64 5.09 -9.24 4.38
N ILE A 65 4.11 -8.61 3.72
CA ILE A 65 4.09 -7.16 3.44
C ILE A 65 2.73 -6.59 3.82
N ALA A 66 2.72 -5.44 4.51
CA ALA A 66 1.53 -4.67 4.83
C ALA A 66 1.52 -3.34 4.06
N LEU A 67 0.37 -3.01 3.48
CA LEU A 67 0.17 -1.82 2.65
C LEU A 67 -0.99 -0.98 3.19
N PRO A 68 -0.76 -0.10 4.18
CA PRO A 68 -1.77 0.83 4.66
C PRO A 68 -2.00 1.93 3.61
N CYS A 69 -3.17 1.91 2.97
CA CYS A 69 -3.48 2.73 1.79
C CYS A 69 -4.78 3.54 1.93
N ALA A 70 -5.40 3.57 3.12
CA ALA A 70 -6.71 4.18 3.27
C ALA A 70 -6.65 5.57 3.91
N THR A 71 -6.41 5.65 5.21
CA THR A 71 -6.54 6.90 5.96
C THR A 71 -5.38 7.13 6.92
N GLN A 72 -5.24 8.39 7.33
CA GLN A 72 -4.28 8.75 8.38
C GLN A 72 -4.57 7.97 9.68
N ASN A 73 -3.50 7.53 10.35
CA ASN A 73 -3.57 6.81 11.63
C ASN A 73 -4.46 5.54 11.58
N GLU A 74 -4.42 4.79 10.49
CA GLU A 74 -5.15 3.52 10.41
C GLU A 74 -4.40 2.33 11.02
N LEU A 75 -3.07 2.41 11.14
CA LEU A 75 -2.20 1.40 11.73
C LEU A 75 -1.64 1.92 13.05
N HIS A 76 -2.10 1.34 14.16
CA HIS A 76 -1.69 1.71 15.51
C HIS A 76 -0.61 0.77 16.07
N LEU A 77 -0.09 1.08 17.26
CA LEU A 77 0.95 0.28 17.93
C LEU A 77 0.57 -1.20 18.11
N GLU A 78 -0.68 -1.48 18.47
CA GLU A 78 -1.12 -2.88 18.65
C GLU A 78 -1.17 -3.64 17.31
N ASP A 79 -1.53 -2.96 16.22
CA ASP A 79 -1.47 -3.51 14.87
C ASP A 79 -0.02 -3.80 14.45
N ALA A 80 0.90 -2.88 14.75
CA ALA A 80 2.33 -3.06 14.49
C ALA A 80 2.91 -4.26 15.26
N LYS A 81 2.53 -4.43 16.54
CA LYS A 81 2.90 -5.59 17.34
C LYS A 81 2.41 -6.91 16.72
N ALA A 82 1.16 -6.92 16.22
CA ALA A 82 0.61 -8.09 15.56
C ALA A 82 1.36 -8.41 14.26
N LEU A 83 1.66 -7.42 13.42
CA LEU A 83 2.44 -7.59 12.21
C LEU A 83 3.84 -8.16 12.49
N VAL A 84 4.57 -7.62 13.48
CA VAL A 84 5.89 -8.12 13.89
C VAL A 84 5.78 -9.56 14.40
N ALA A 85 4.83 -9.85 15.28
CA ALA A 85 4.62 -11.19 15.82
C ALA A 85 4.31 -12.24 14.73
N ASN A 86 3.63 -11.81 13.66
CA ASN A 86 3.31 -12.63 12.50
C ASN A 86 4.45 -12.76 11.47
N GLY A 87 5.56 -12.05 11.69
CA GLY A 87 6.74 -12.12 10.82
C GLY A 87 6.66 -11.24 9.58
N CYS A 88 5.90 -10.15 9.61
CA CYS A 88 5.87 -9.15 8.55
C CYS A 88 7.27 -8.55 8.36
N ILE A 89 7.74 -8.54 7.12
CA ILE A 89 9.10 -8.05 6.78
C ILE A 89 9.12 -6.62 6.27
N ALA A 90 8.00 -6.11 5.77
CA ALA A 90 7.93 -4.75 5.24
C ALA A 90 6.54 -4.11 5.42
N VAL A 91 6.54 -2.81 5.69
CA VAL A 91 5.35 -1.94 5.68
C VAL A 91 5.62 -0.82 4.69
N CYS A 92 4.70 -0.61 3.75
CA CYS A 92 4.79 0.42 2.71
C CYS A 92 3.54 1.31 2.74
N GLU A 93 3.71 2.57 3.04
CA GLU A 93 2.59 3.51 3.18
C GLU A 93 2.09 4.02 1.84
N GLY A 94 0.90 3.59 1.43
CA GLY A 94 0.22 4.13 0.25
C GLY A 94 -0.64 5.37 0.56
N ALA A 95 -1.03 5.57 1.83
CA ALA A 95 -1.74 6.75 2.30
C ALA A 95 -0.79 7.79 2.90
N ASN A 96 -1.33 8.96 3.25
CA ASN A 96 -0.59 9.98 3.99
C ASN A 96 -0.62 9.68 5.49
N MET A 97 0.55 9.43 6.08
CA MET A 97 0.71 9.14 7.52
C MET A 97 -0.28 8.09 8.07
N PRO A 98 -0.44 6.93 7.42
CA PRO A 98 -1.39 5.92 7.88
C PRO A 98 -0.94 5.21 9.14
N THR A 99 0.37 5.18 9.41
CA THR A 99 0.98 4.55 10.58
C THR A 99 1.24 5.60 11.65
N THR A 100 0.84 5.34 12.89
CA THR A 100 1.14 6.25 14.00
C THR A 100 2.64 6.29 14.28
N LEU A 101 3.14 7.37 14.88
CA LEU A 101 4.56 7.51 15.19
C LEU A 101 5.09 6.35 16.04
N GLU A 102 4.37 6.02 17.11
CA GLU A 102 4.71 4.91 18.00
C GLU A 102 4.77 3.56 17.28
N ALA A 103 3.85 3.34 16.31
CA ALA A 103 3.85 2.12 15.49
C ALA A 103 5.05 2.10 14.54
N THR A 104 5.40 3.25 13.94
CA THR A 104 6.56 3.38 13.05
C THR A 104 7.86 3.08 13.81
N GLU A 105 8.05 3.69 14.98
CA GLU A 105 9.22 3.43 15.84
C GLU A 105 9.32 1.95 16.20
N TYR A 106 8.22 1.35 16.64
CA TYR A 106 8.17 -0.07 16.99
C TYR A 106 8.53 -0.99 15.80
N LEU A 107 8.00 -0.73 14.60
CA LEU A 107 8.31 -1.50 13.40
C LEU A 107 9.80 -1.44 13.06
N GLN A 108 10.39 -0.24 13.11
CA GLN A 108 11.81 -0.02 12.84
C GLN A 108 12.72 -0.70 13.89
N GLU A 109 12.41 -0.58 15.17
CA GLU A 109 13.15 -1.23 16.27
C GLU A 109 13.15 -2.76 16.14
N ASN A 110 12.10 -3.33 15.54
CA ASN A 110 11.99 -4.77 15.30
C ASN A 110 12.47 -5.20 13.91
N GLY A 111 13.17 -4.32 13.19
CA GLY A 111 13.83 -4.66 11.92
C GLY A 111 12.89 -4.80 10.71
N VAL A 112 11.66 -4.31 10.81
CA VAL A 112 10.73 -4.27 9.68
C VAL A 112 11.14 -3.14 8.72
N ILE A 113 11.26 -3.45 7.44
CA ILE A 113 11.53 -2.44 6.41
C ILE A 113 10.33 -1.50 6.32
N PHE A 114 10.55 -0.23 6.57
CA PHE A 114 9.48 0.77 6.55
C PHE A 114 9.68 1.77 5.42
N ALA A 115 8.77 1.76 4.44
CA ALA A 115 8.76 2.72 3.34
C ALA A 115 7.72 3.82 3.63
N PRO A 116 8.18 5.03 4.00
CA PRO A 116 7.31 6.11 4.45
C PRO A 116 6.46 6.67 3.32
N GLY A 117 5.28 7.19 3.65
CA GLY A 117 4.32 7.76 2.72
C GLY A 117 4.92 8.83 1.82
N LYS A 118 5.77 9.73 2.38
CA LYS A 118 6.44 10.77 1.59
C LYS A 118 7.25 10.26 0.38
N ALA A 119 7.62 8.98 0.38
CA ALA A 119 8.30 8.32 -0.74
C ALA A 119 7.37 7.32 -1.44
N ALA A 120 6.75 6.42 -0.68
CA ALA A 120 5.97 5.32 -1.23
C ALA A 120 4.67 5.78 -1.92
N ASN A 121 4.05 6.87 -1.46
CA ASN A 121 2.83 7.42 -2.07
C ASN A 121 3.07 8.55 -3.10
N ALA A 122 4.31 8.89 -3.39
CA ALA A 122 4.66 9.99 -4.29
C ALA A 122 4.15 9.84 -5.73
N GLY A 123 3.67 8.64 -6.10
CA GLY A 123 3.10 8.37 -7.44
C GLY A 123 1.91 9.27 -7.78
N GLY A 124 1.05 9.58 -6.82
CA GLY A 124 -0.09 10.47 -7.03
C GLY A 124 0.32 11.87 -7.44
N VAL A 125 1.20 12.50 -6.67
CA VAL A 125 1.70 13.86 -6.97
C VAL A 125 2.59 13.87 -8.21
N ALA A 126 3.35 12.82 -8.48
CA ALA A 126 4.14 12.69 -9.70
C ALA A 126 3.26 12.64 -10.95
N THR A 127 2.14 11.90 -10.90
CA THR A 127 1.16 11.87 -11.99
C THR A 127 0.54 13.24 -12.24
N SER A 128 0.20 13.98 -11.19
CA SER A 128 -0.29 15.36 -11.31
C SER A 128 0.74 16.28 -11.97
N ALA A 129 2.02 16.15 -11.63
CA ALA A 129 3.08 16.91 -12.27
C ALA A 129 3.25 16.57 -13.76
N LEU A 130 3.12 15.28 -14.12
CA LEU A 130 3.11 14.84 -15.52
C LEU A 130 1.92 15.40 -16.28
N GLU A 131 0.71 15.41 -15.66
CA GLU A 131 -0.48 16.03 -16.24
C GLU A 131 -0.29 17.53 -16.50
N MET A 132 0.25 18.27 -15.54
CA MET A 132 0.58 19.69 -15.70
C MET A 132 1.56 19.92 -16.85
N SER A 133 2.58 19.07 -16.99
CA SER A 133 3.56 19.14 -18.06
C SER A 133 2.90 18.90 -19.42
N GLN A 134 2.12 17.85 -19.55
CA GLN A 134 1.37 17.53 -20.76
C GLN A 134 0.44 18.67 -21.18
N ASN A 135 -0.29 19.25 -20.22
CA ASN A 135 -1.17 20.40 -20.48
C ASN A 135 -0.41 21.63 -20.96
N SER A 136 0.77 21.90 -20.40
CA SER A 136 1.62 23.00 -20.79
C SER A 136 2.19 22.84 -22.20
N GLU A 137 2.55 21.63 -22.57
CA GLU A 137 3.02 21.27 -23.92
C GLU A 137 1.87 21.28 -24.95
N ARG A 138 0.61 21.24 -24.52
CA ARG A 138 -0.60 21.08 -25.35
C ARG A 138 -0.56 19.81 -26.22
N LEU A 139 0.07 18.77 -25.70
CA LEU A 139 0.15 17.44 -26.33
C LEU A 139 -0.61 16.42 -25.49
N SER A 140 -0.89 15.28 -26.11
CA SER A 140 -1.47 14.13 -25.41
C SER A 140 -0.47 12.98 -25.42
N TRP A 141 -0.15 12.46 -24.23
CA TRP A 141 0.66 11.26 -24.10
C TRP A 141 -0.22 10.03 -24.00
N THR A 142 0.29 8.90 -24.46
CA THR A 142 -0.40 7.62 -24.29
C THR A 142 -0.30 7.16 -22.83
N PHE A 143 -1.13 6.18 -22.47
CA PHE A 143 -1.06 5.55 -21.15
C PHE A 143 0.32 4.98 -20.89
N GLU A 144 0.91 4.30 -21.86
CA GLU A 144 2.22 3.65 -21.76
C GLU A 144 3.35 4.67 -21.55
N GLU A 145 3.26 5.82 -22.20
CA GLU A 145 4.24 6.92 -22.01
C GLU A 145 4.17 7.48 -20.57
N VAL A 146 2.97 7.72 -20.07
CA VAL A 146 2.76 8.21 -18.70
C VAL A 146 3.21 7.17 -17.67
N ASP A 147 2.85 5.90 -17.85
CA ASP A 147 3.22 4.81 -16.95
C ASP A 147 4.74 4.60 -16.90
N ALA A 148 5.41 4.66 -18.06
CA ALA A 148 6.88 4.56 -18.12
C ALA A 148 7.57 5.73 -17.39
N LYS A 149 7.08 6.97 -17.57
CA LYS A 149 7.59 8.15 -16.86
C LYS A 149 7.38 8.01 -15.34
N LEU A 150 6.17 7.62 -14.93
CA LEU A 150 5.85 7.40 -13.51
C LEU A 150 6.73 6.32 -12.89
N LYS A 151 6.90 5.19 -13.58
CA LYS A 151 7.79 4.11 -13.12
C LYS A 151 9.22 4.61 -12.88
N ASN A 152 9.78 5.37 -13.81
CA ASN A 152 11.13 5.94 -13.67
C ASN A 152 11.21 6.90 -12.47
N ILE A 153 10.21 7.74 -12.26
CA ILE A 153 10.14 8.64 -11.09
C ILE A 153 10.16 7.82 -9.79
N MET A 154 9.31 6.79 -9.68
CA MET A 154 9.21 5.98 -8.47
C MET A 154 10.49 5.17 -8.20
N VAL A 155 11.14 4.65 -9.23
CA VAL A 155 12.45 3.97 -9.11
C VAL A 155 13.51 4.93 -8.61
N ASN A 156 13.58 6.15 -9.16
CA ASN A 156 14.54 7.16 -8.73
C ASN A 156 14.29 7.60 -7.28
N ILE A 157 13.03 7.76 -6.86
CA ILE A 157 12.68 8.06 -5.46
C ILE A 157 13.19 6.95 -4.54
N CYS A 158 12.97 5.68 -4.91
CA CYS A 158 13.44 4.55 -4.12
C CYS A 158 14.99 4.54 -4.00
N HIS A 159 15.70 4.73 -5.10
CA HIS A 159 17.16 4.80 -5.09
C HIS A 159 17.66 5.97 -4.22
N ASN A 160 17.12 7.18 -4.40
CA ASN A 160 17.51 8.35 -3.62
C ASN A 160 17.28 8.12 -2.11
N MET A 161 16.20 7.45 -1.73
CA MET A 161 15.90 7.11 -0.34
C MET A 161 16.93 6.13 0.23
N VAL A 162 17.27 5.07 -0.51
CA VAL A 162 18.28 4.08 -0.11
C VAL A 162 19.67 4.71 -0.02
N ASP A 163 20.08 5.45 -1.05
CA ASP A 163 21.37 6.13 -1.11
C ASP A 163 21.54 7.14 0.04
N ALA A 164 20.47 7.88 0.36
CA ALA A 164 20.48 8.81 1.49
C ALA A 164 20.68 8.06 2.82
N ALA A 165 19.92 6.97 3.05
CA ALA A 165 20.06 6.17 4.25
C ALA A 165 21.48 5.60 4.40
N GLU A 166 22.07 5.10 3.33
CA GLU A 166 23.45 4.59 3.35
C GLU A 166 24.48 5.72 3.61
N ARG A 167 24.33 6.84 2.91
CA ARG A 167 25.24 7.99 3.01
C ARG A 167 25.29 8.59 4.42
N TYR A 168 24.17 8.63 5.11
CA TYR A 168 24.07 9.18 6.45
C TYR A 168 24.23 8.12 7.58
N GLY A 169 24.52 6.88 7.24
CA GLY A 169 24.78 5.81 8.21
C GLY A 169 23.52 5.21 8.84
N PHE A 170 22.36 5.40 8.22
CA PHE A 170 21.06 4.89 8.67
C PHE A 170 20.55 3.74 7.80
N LYS A 171 21.44 2.87 7.35
CA LYS A 171 21.08 1.74 6.49
C LYS A 171 19.92 0.94 7.07
N GLY A 172 18.85 0.79 6.26
CA GLY A 172 17.62 0.09 6.67
C GLY A 172 16.57 1.01 7.32
N ASN A 173 16.93 2.24 7.67
CA ASN A 173 15.96 3.27 8.11
C ASN A 173 15.73 4.26 6.96
N TYR A 174 14.51 4.31 6.46
CA TYR A 174 14.10 5.13 5.31
C TYR A 174 13.12 6.25 5.69
N VAL A 175 12.91 6.53 6.97
CA VAL A 175 12.01 7.58 7.48
C VAL A 175 12.65 8.95 7.51
#